data_47d1d6c902db5fb54a616f7d87562f24
#
_entry.id   47d1d6c902db5fb54a616f7d87562f24
#
_cell.length_a   1.000
_cell.length_b   1.000
_cell.length_c   1.000
_cell.angle_alpha   90.00
_cell.angle_beta   90.00
_cell.angle_gamma   90.00
#
_symmetry.space_group_name_H-M   'P 1'
#
loop_
_entity.id
_entity.type
_entity.pdbx_description
1 polymer ?
#
loop_
_entity_poly.entity_id
_entity_poly.type
_entity_poly.pdbx_seq_one_letter_code
_entity_poly.pdbx_strand_id
1 'polypeptide(L)'
;MSEILWAAQAGYPPLASLQWLPLAAALLLLIMREADLALVIGRIFTVAELVVAIDLYARIDVSTSVLQFAERVDVFAYHAAVDGVSVLFILLTALLGVLLSFYGMARQQISPVQLLSVLLLIESSQMTMLTTMNLLWFAGASAVQLALVGYLLWRWASAREENLALSRFLQYQLFGWCLFMAGSIVL
;
A
#
# COMPACT_ATOMS: atom_id res chain seq x y z
N MET A 1 -24.43 2.37 -8.42
CA MET A 1 -23.52 3.53 -8.42
C MET A 1 -23.02 3.75 -9.81
N SER A 2 -23.05 4.98 -10.30
CA SER A 2 -22.43 5.34 -11.58
C SER A 2 -20.91 5.47 -11.36
N GLU A 3 -20.13 4.95 -12.28
CA GLU A 3 -18.66 4.98 -12.24
C GLU A 3 -18.15 5.70 -13.50
N ILE A 4 -17.07 6.44 -13.36
CA ILE A 4 -16.38 7.06 -14.49
C ILE A 4 -15.17 6.21 -14.83
N LEU A 5 -15.14 5.63 -16.02
CA LEU A 5 -14.03 4.79 -16.48
C LEU A 5 -12.72 5.57 -16.56
N TRP A 6 -11.63 4.97 -16.11
CA TRP A 6 -10.30 5.58 -16.10
C TRP A 6 -9.81 6.05 -17.49
N ALA A 7 -10.17 5.31 -18.54
CA ALA A 7 -9.78 5.65 -19.90
C ALA A 7 -10.30 7.02 -20.36
N ALA A 8 -11.42 7.48 -19.80
CA ALA A 8 -11.95 8.82 -20.08
C ALA A 8 -11.21 9.94 -19.31
N GLN A 9 -10.53 9.59 -18.23
CA GLN A 9 -9.93 10.58 -17.31
C GLN A 9 -8.40 10.66 -17.42
N ALA A 10 -7.71 9.54 -17.48
CA ALA A 10 -6.24 9.50 -17.35
C ALA A 10 -5.52 9.01 -18.61
N GLY A 11 -6.11 8.14 -19.42
CA GLY A 11 -5.47 7.51 -20.57
C GLY A 11 -4.45 6.40 -20.20
N TYR A 12 -4.23 6.14 -18.90
CA TYR A 12 -3.42 5.04 -18.36
C TYR A 12 -4.07 4.55 -17.07
N PRO A 13 -3.79 3.32 -16.57
CA PRO A 13 -4.38 2.78 -15.36
C PRO A 13 -3.67 3.33 -14.10
N PRO A 14 -4.12 4.46 -13.51
CA PRO A 14 -3.42 5.06 -12.37
C PRO A 14 -3.52 4.23 -11.10
N LEU A 15 -4.66 3.56 -10.85
CA LEU A 15 -4.85 2.77 -9.64
C LEU A 15 -4.00 1.50 -9.66
N ALA A 16 -3.96 0.80 -10.80
CA ALA A 16 -3.07 -0.34 -10.97
C ALA A 16 -1.59 0.10 -10.82
N SER A 17 -1.20 1.24 -11.38
CA SER A 17 0.19 1.72 -11.25
C SER A 17 0.57 2.01 -9.80
N LEU A 18 -0.31 2.61 -8.98
CA LEU A 18 -0.09 2.85 -7.55
C LEU A 18 0.09 1.56 -6.73
N GLN A 19 -0.53 0.46 -7.16
CA GLN A 19 -0.38 -0.83 -6.48
C GLN A 19 0.89 -1.57 -6.93
N TRP A 20 1.17 -1.58 -8.23
CA TRP A 20 2.25 -2.37 -8.81
C TRP A 20 3.62 -1.70 -8.69
N LEU A 21 3.71 -0.36 -8.66
CA LEU A 21 4.98 0.35 -8.52
C LEU A 21 5.72 -0.04 -7.22
N PRO A 22 5.13 0.11 -6.01
CA PRO A 22 5.81 -0.27 -4.78
C PRO A 22 6.05 -1.77 -4.67
N LEU A 23 5.14 -2.62 -5.20
CA LEU A 23 5.33 -4.05 -5.23
C LEU A 23 6.54 -4.44 -6.10
N ALA A 24 6.61 -3.92 -7.31
CA ALA A 24 7.73 -4.18 -8.22
C ALA A 24 9.05 -3.68 -7.65
N ALA A 25 9.05 -2.49 -7.03
CA ALA A 25 10.21 -1.95 -6.34
C ALA A 25 10.66 -2.89 -5.21
N ALA A 26 9.75 -3.31 -4.34
CA ALA A 26 10.07 -4.21 -3.22
C ALA A 26 10.71 -5.53 -3.71
N LEU A 27 10.12 -6.14 -4.73
CA LEU A 27 10.65 -7.38 -5.33
C LEU A 27 12.02 -7.16 -5.96
N LEU A 28 12.22 -6.03 -6.65
CA LEU A 28 13.50 -5.67 -7.25
C LEU A 28 14.57 -5.50 -6.17
N LEU A 29 14.28 -4.80 -5.08
CA LEU A 29 15.20 -4.58 -3.97
C LEU A 29 15.63 -5.91 -3.32
N LEU A 30 14.74 -6.89 -3.21
CA LEU A 30 15.06 -8.21 -2.65
C LEU A 30 16.05 -9.02 -3.50
N ILE A 31 16.09 -8.77 -4.81
CA ILE A 31 16.99 -9.47 -5.76
C ILE A 31 18.34 -8.77 -5.85
N MET A 32 18.40 -7.45 -5.59
CA MET A 32 19.60 -6.65 -5.73
C MET A 32 20.63 -6.97 -4.64
N ARG A 33 21.90 -7.12 -5.05
CA ARG A 33 23.01 -7.41 -4.15
C ARG A 33 23.71 -6.15 -3.63
N GLU A 34 23.67 -5.08 -4.40
CA GLU A 34 24.31 -3.80 -4.05
C GLU A 34 23.35 -2.94 -3.24
N ALA A 35 23.64 -2.76 -1.95
CA ALA A 35 22.77 -2.07 -1.02
C ALA A 35 22.55 -0.58 -1.39
N ASP A 36 23.61 0.12 -1.78
CA ASP A 36 23.52 1.54 -2.10
C ASP A 36 22.68 1.80 -3.35
N LEU A 37 22.88 1.00 -4.39
CA LEU A 37 22.08 1.08 -5.62
C LEU A 37 20.62 0.71 -5.36
N ALA A 38 20.37 -0.33 -4.57
CA ALA A 38 19.03 -0.74 -4.17
C ALA A 38 18.28 0.41 -3.47
N LEU A 39 18.92 1.07 -2.52
CA LEU A 39 18.31 2.19 -1.80
C LEU A 39 18.00 3.39 -2.72
N VAL A 40 18.89 3.70 -3.66
CA VAL A 40 18.63 4.77 -4.65
C VAL A 40 17.43 4.42 -5.53
N ILE A 41 17.39 3.19 -6.04
CA ILE A 41 16.27 2.71 -6.87
C ILE A 41 14.96 2.73 -6.08
N GLY A 42 14.95 2.21 -4.86
CA GLY A 42 13.76 2.23 -4.01
C GLY A 42 13.18 3.62 -3.81
N ARG A 43 14.04 4.63 -3.58
CA ARG A 43 13.62 6.04 -3.49
C ARG A 43 13.06 6.59 -4.79
N ILE A 44 13.66 6.24 -5.92
CA ILE A 44 13.14 6.66 -7.23
C ILE A 44 11.71 6.14 -7.41
N PHE A 45 11.45 4.89 -7.00
CA PHE A 45 10.11 4.32 -7.09
C PHE A 45 9.11 5.00 -6.15
N THR A 46 9.48 5.30 -4.90
CA THR A 46 8.58 6.03 -3.98
C THR A 46 8.26 7.45 -4.48
N VAL A 47 9.25 8.14 -5.06
CA VAL A 47 9.02 9.46 -5.67
C VAL A 47 8.13 9.34 -6.90
N ALA A 48 8.34 8.32 -7.76
CA ALA A 48 7.49 8.08 -8.91
C ALA A 48 6.04 7.79 -8.51
N GLU A 49 5.82 7.01 -7.45
CA GLU A 49 4.51 6.74 -6.88
C GLU A 49 3.83 8.01 -6.38
N LEU A 50 4.56 8.87 -5.67
CA LEU A 50 4.04 10.17 -5.23
C LEU A 50 3.63 11.05 -6.42
N VAL A 51 4.39 11.04 -7.52
CA VAL A 51 4.03 11.78 -8.74
C VAL A 51 2.72 11.26 -9.33
N VAL A 52 2.52 9.94 -9.37
CA VAL A 52 1.25 9.34 -9.83
C VAL A 52 0.10 9.70 -8.89
N ALA A 53 0.32 9.69 -7.58
CA ALA A 53 -0.69 10.10 -6.59
C ALA A 53 -1.07 11.57 -6.73
N ILE A 54 -0.12 12.45 -7.01
CA ILE A 54 -0.37 13.87 -7.28
C ILE A 54 -1.15 14.05 -8.60
N ASP A 55 -0.80 13.33 -9.66
CA ASP A 55 -1.53 13.37 -10.93
C ASP A 55 -2.98 12.90 -10.76
N LEU A 56 -3.19 11.81 -10.00
CA LEU A 56 -4.52 11.33 -9.66
C LEU A 56 -5.33 12.38 -8.88
N TYR A 57 -4.72 13.01 -7.86
CA TYR A 57 -5.36 14.06 -7.07
C TYR A 57 -5.71 15.29 -7.92
N ALA A 58 -4.85 15.68 -8.86
CA ALA A 58 -5.08 16.84 -9.72
C ALA A 58 -6.23 16.64 -10.74
N ARG A 59 -6.56 15.37 -11.05
CA ARG A 59 -7.60 15.03 -12.05
C ARG A 59 -8.94 14.65 -11.44
N ILE A 60 -9.01 14.44 -10.12
CA ILE A 60 -10.27 14.06 -9.48
C ILE A 60 -11.24 15.24 -9.48
N ASP A 61 -12.48 14.97 -9.83
CA ASP A 61 -13.57 15.95 -9.70
C ASP A 61 -14.19 15.86 -8.30
N VAL A 62 -13.83 16.80 -7.43
CA VAL A 62 -14.33 16.87 -6.06
C VAL A 62 -15.79 17.35 -5.95
N SER A 63 -16.38 17.83 -7.05
CA SER A 63 -17.76 18.30 -7.08
C SER A 63 -18.78 17.15 -7.15
N THR A 64 -18.31 15.93 -7.49
CA THR A 64 -19.17 14.77 -7.67
C THR A 64 -18.93 13.72 -6.58
N SER A 65 -20.01 13.07 -6.14
CA SER A 65 -19.95 11.89 -5.26
C SER A 65 -19.83 10.57 -6.00
N VAL A 66 -19.54 10.63 -7.31
CA VAL A 66 -19.41 9.45 -8.17
C VAL A 66 -18.02 8.85 -8.02
N LEU A 67 -17.92 7.52 -8.02
CA LEU A 67 -16.64 6.82 -8.09
C LEU A 67 -15.95 7.10 -9.42
N GLN A 68 -14.67 7.40 -9.37
CA GLN A 68 -13.86 7.82 -10.50
C GLN A 68 -12.70 6.86 -10.72
N PHE A 69 -12.07 6.92 -11.90
CA PHE A 69 -10.92 6.09 -12.29
C PHE A 69 -11.18 4.59 -12.18
N ALA A 70 -12.41 4.15 -12.51
CA ALA A 70 -12.78 2.73 -12.42
C ALA A 70 -11.91 1.85 -13.32
N GLU A 71 -11.24 0.88 -12.73
CA GLU A 71 -10.39 -0.12 -13.40
C GLU A 71 -10.92 -1.52 -13.08
N ARG A 72 -11.03 -2.38 -14.11
CA ARG A 72 -11.54 -3.75 -13.99
C ARG A 72 -10.61 -4.74 -14.66
N VAL A 73 -10.37 -5.85 -13.99
CA VAL A 73 -9.67 -7.01 -14.53
C VAL A 73 -10.54 -8.24 -14.30
N ASP A 74 -11.19 -8.71 -15.35
CA ASP A 74 -12.20 -9.77 -15.27
C ASP A 74 -11.66 -11.11 -14.77
N VAL A 75 -10.39 -11.43 -15.11
CA VAL A 75 -9.75 -12.71 -14.76
C VAL A 75 -9.73 -12.98 -13.26
N PHE A 76 -9.60 -11.93 -12.43
CA PHE A 76 -9.51 -12.02 -10.98
C PHE A 76 -10.68 -11.36 -10.26
N ALA A 77 -11.75 -11.02 -10.98
CA ALA A 77 -12.86 -10.22 -10.44
C ALA A 77 -12.36 -8.95 -9.69
N TYR A 78 -11.23 -8.42 -10.13
CA TYR A 78 -10.64 -7.22 -9.54
C TYR A 78 -11.37 -5.99 -10.06
N HIS A 79 -11.86 -5.20 -9.14
CA HIS A 79 -12.53 -3.94 -9.44
C HIS A 79 -12.00 -2.87 -8.48
N ALA A 80 -11.44 -1.82 -9.02
CA ALA A 80 -10.91 -0.68 -8.30
C ALA A 80 -11.57 0.61 -8.76
N ALA A 81 -11.84 1.49 -7.83
CA ALA A 81 -12.28 2.86 -8.08
C ALA A 81 -11.99 3.70 -6.83
N VAL A 82 -11.95 5.00 -6.99
CA VAL A 82 -11.66 5.93 -5.89
C VAL A 82 -12.67 7.06 -5.84
N ASP A 83 -12.86 7.58 -4.65
CA ASP A 83 -13.57 8.82 -4.36
C ASP A 83 -12.61 9.92 -3.88
N GLY A 84 -13.12 11.12 -3.66
CA GLY A 84 -12.30 12.24 -3.21
C GLY A 84 -11.59 12.01 -1.87
N VAL A 85 -12.18 11.20 -0.97
CA VAL A 85 -11.59 10.89 0.35
C VAL A 85 -10.47 9.87 0.18
N SER A 86 -10.69 8.80 -0.58
CA SER A 86 -9.67 7.78 -0.84
C SER A 86 -8.42 8.37 -1.49
N VAL A 87 -8.58 9.31 -2.42
CA VAL A 87 -7.44 9.96 -3.08
C VAL A 87 -6.59 10.78 -2.12
N LEU A 88 -7.19 11.44 -1.13
CA LEU A 88 -6.42 12.13 -0.08
C LEU A 88 -5.59 11.15 0.75
N PHE A 89 -6.14 9.98 1.10
CA PHE A 89 -5.38 8.95 1.81
C PHE A 89 -4.30 8.32 0.93
N ILE A 90 -4.54 8.13 -0.36
CA ILE A 90 -3.53 7.67 -1.34
C ILE A 90 -2.37 8.67 -1.38
N LEU A 91 -2.66 9.96 -1.52
CA LEU A 91 -1.64 11.00 -1.53
C LEU A 91 -0.83 11.04 -0.22
N LEU A 92 -1.51 10.92 0.92
CA LEU A 92 -0.87 10.88 2.23
C LEU A 92 0.04 9.65 2.37
N THR A 93 -0.43 8.47 1.93
CA THR A 93 0.35 7.23 1.98
C THR A 93 1.61 7.33 1.11
N ALA A 94 1.50 7.80 -0.13
CA ALA A 94 2.64 8.00 -1.01
C ALA A 94 3.64 9.05 -0.46
N LEU A 95 3.15 10.13 0.15
CA LEU A 95 4.00 11.11 0.83
C LEU A 95 4.76 10.48 2.01
N LEU A 96 4.08 9.69 2.84
CA LEU A 96 4.71 8.97 3.94
C LEU A 96 5.74 7.95 3.45
N GLY A 97 5.48 7.24 2.35
CA GLY A 97 6.42 6.33 1.69
C GLY A 97 7.74 7.04 1.33
N VAL A 98 7.65 8.20 0.68
CA VAL A 98 8.81 9.04 0.39
C VAL A 98 9.54 9.42 1.68
N LEU A 99 8.86 10.00 2.66
CA LEU A 99 9.47 10.44 3.92
C LEU A 99 10.17 9.29 4.65
N LEU A 100 9.53 8.12 4.73
CA LEU A 100 10.10 6.94 5.38
C LEU A 100 11.30 6.38 4.62
N SER A 101 11.30 6.42 3.28
CA SER A 101 12.42 5.96 2.47
C SER A 101 13.70 6.77 2.71
N PHE A 102 13.56 8.06 2.97
CA PHE A 102 14.69 8.94 3.32
C PHE A 102 15.08 8.81 4.80
N TYR A 103 14.10 8.68 5.72
CA TYR A 103 14.35 8.56 7.15
C TYR A 103 15.08 7.26 7.53
N GLY A 104 14.74 6.14 6.91
CA GLY A 104 15.37 4.84 7.17
C GLY A 104 16.88 4.85 6.94
N MET A 105 17.38 5.71 6.04
CA MET A 105 18.81 5.87 5.80
C MET A 105 19.53 6.74 6.83
N ALA A 106 18.84 7.71 7.42
CA ALA A 106 19.46 8.60 8.40
C ALA A 106 19.84 7.88 9.70
N ARG A 107 19.26 6.70 9.98
CA ARG A 107 19.46 5.94 11.24
C ARG A 107 20.45 4.77 11.16
N GLN A 108 21.13 4.52 10.05
CA GLN A 108 22.05 3.37 9.89
C GLN A 108 21.48 2.04 10.40
N GLN A 109 20.31 1.67 9.91
CA GLN A 109 19.65 0.42 10.30
C GLN A 109 20.49 -0.80 9.89
N ILE A 110 20.40 -1.88 10.64
CA ILE A 110 21.17 -3.13 10.43
C ILE A 110 20.95 -3.71 9.02
N SER A 111 19.79 -3.46 8.40
CA SER A 111 19.46 -3.90 7.05
C SER A 111 18.52 -2.92 6.37
N PRO A 112 19.02 -1.77 5.89
CA PRO A 112 18.19 -0.70 5.34
C PRO A 112 17.41 -1.12 4.08
N VAL A 113 17.99 -1.99 3.25
CA VAL A 113 17.32 -2.50 2.03
C VAL A 113 16.13 -3.38 2.40
N GLN A 114 16.28 -4.27 3.39
CA GLN A 114 15.16 -5.11 3.84
C GLN A 114 14.05 -4.26 4.46
N LEU A 115 14.41 -3.26 5.26
CA LEU A 115 13.42 -2.35 5.84
C LEU A 115 12.64 -1.63 4.75
N LEU A 116 13.34 -1.05 3.76
CA LEU A 116 12.70 -0.36 2.64
C LEU A 116 11.82 -1.31 1.82
N SER A 117 12.26 -2.55 1.55
CA SER A 117 11.45 -3.55 0.84
C SER A 117 10.17 -3.88 1.58
N VAL A 118 10.22 -4.05 2.91
CA VAL A 118 9.03 -4.32 3.73
C VAL A 118 8.09 -3.12 3.75
N LEU A 119 8.63 -1.90 3.85
CA LEU A 119 7.82 -0.68 3.80
C LEU A 119 7.09 -0.53 2.45
N LEU A 120 7.76 -0.80 1.33
CA LEU A 120 7.15 -0.78 0.00
C LEU A 120 6.06 -1.87 -0.17
N LEU A 121 6.24 -3.06 0.42
CA LEU A 121 5.20 -4.10 0.44
C LEU A 121 3.98 -3.65 1.27
N ILE A 122 4.19 -3.01 2.40
CA ILE A 122 3.11 -2.44 3.22
C ILE A 122 2.38 -1.35 2.42
N GLU A 123 3.12 -0.47 1.75
CA GLU A 123 2.57 0.60 0.91
C GLU A 123 1.70 0.04 -0.22
N SER A 124 2.18 -0.97 -0.96
CA SER A 124 1.42 -1.67 -2.00
C SER A 124 0.11 -2.28 -1.45
N SER A 125 0.17 -2.95 -0.29
CA SER A 125 -1.05 -3.51 0.32
C SER A 125 -2.02 -2.42 0.77
N GLN A 126 -1.52 -1.30 1.27
CA GLN A 126 -2.32 -0.14 1.65
C GLN A 126 -3.01 0.50 0.43
N MET A 127 -2.26 0.70 -0.67
CA MET A 127 -2.83 1.21 -1.92
C MET A 127 -3.95 0.28 -2.44
N THR A 128 -3.74 -1.03 -2.36
CA THR A 128 -4.76 -2.01 -2.73
C THR A 128 -6.03 -1.87 -1.87
N MET A 129 -5.89 -1.69 -0.55
CA MET A 129 -7.03 -1.51 0.35
C MET A 129 -7.79 -0.21 0.09
N LEU A 130 -7.09 0.87 -0.28
CA LEU A 130 -7.70 2.18 -0.53
C LEU A 130 -8.42 2.27 -1.89
N THR A 131 -8.11 1.38 -2.82
CA THR A 131 -8.62 1.43 -4.19
C THR A 131 -9.61 0.33 -4.52
N THR A 132 -9.53 -0.84 -3.86
CA THR A 132 -10.37 -2.00 -4.20
C THR A 132 -11.80 -1.83 -3.78
N MET A 133 -12.73 -2.22 -4.66
CA MET A 133 -14.16 -2.33 -4.37
C MET A 133 -14.59 -3.76 -4.06
N ASN A 134 -13.69 -4.72 -4.17
CA ASN A 134 -13.98 -6.12 -3.89
C ASN A 134 -13.55 -6.47 -2.47
N LEU A 135 -14.49 -6.97 -1.66
CA LEU A 135 -14.30 -7.31 -0.26
C LEU A 135 -13.23 -8.40 -0.05
N LEU A 136 -13.14 -9.37 -0.98
CA LEU A 136 -12.11 -10.42 -0.90
C LEU A 136 -10.70 -9.88 -1.14
N TRP A 137 -10.54 -8.95 -2.08
CA TRP A 137 -9.27 -8.27 -2.32
C TRP A 137 -8.87 -7.40 -1.13
N PHE A 138 -9.83 -6.69 -0.54
CA PHE A 138 -9.61 -5.92 0.68
C PHE A 138 -9.17 -6.82 1.84
N ALA A 139 -9.86 -7.94 2.06
CA ALA A 139 -9.51 -8.91 3.08
C ALA A 139 -8.12 -9.53 2.86
N GLY A 140 -7.79 -9.88 1.62
CA GLY A 140 -6.47 -10.40 1.26
C GLY A 140 -5.36 -9.38 1.51
N ALA A 141 -5.53 -8.14 1.04
CA ALA A 141 -4.56 -7.06 1.24
C ALA A 141 -4.38 -6.73 2.74
N SER A 142 -5.47 -6.71 3.51
CA SER A 142 -5.41 -6.47 4.96
C SER A 142 -4.69 -7.60 5.71
N ALA A 143 -4.86 -8.87 5.30
CA ALA A 143 -4.11 -9.99 5.86
C ALA A 143 -2.60 -9.88 5.57
N VAL A 144 -2.24 -9.53 4.33
CA VAL A 144 -0.84 -9.30 3.94
C VAL A 144 -0.25 -8.15 4.75
N GLN A 145 -0.97 -7.04 4.88
CA GLN A 145 -0.53 -5.89 5.67
C GLN A 145 -0.30 -6.27 7.14
N LEU A 146 -1.23 -7.02 7.74
CA LEU A 146 -1.10 -7.51 9.11
C LEU A 146 0.15 -8.36 9.30
N ALA A 147 0.43 -9.28 8.38
CA ALA A 147 1.62 -10.13 8.42
C ALA A 147 2.92 -9.30 8.27
N LEU A 148 2.94 -8.32 7.35
CA LEU A 148 4.11 -7.47 7.11
C LEU A 148 4.39 -6.54 8.30
N VAL A 149 3.37 -5.93 8.90
CA VAL A 149 3.53 -5.10 10.11
C VAL A 149 3.97 -5.96 11.29
N GLY A 150 3.42 -7.16 11.44
CA GLY A 150 3.87 -8.13 12.45
C GLY A 150 5.34 -8.50 12.27
N TYR A 151 5.77 -8.76 11.02
CA TYR A 151 7.17 -9.02 10.69
C TYR A 151 8.07 -7.81 10.98
N LEU A 152 7.61 -6.59 10.67
CA LEU A 152 8.34 -5.36 10.94
C LEU A 152 8.55 -5.17 12.45
N LEU A 153 7.51 -5.37 13.25
CA LEU A 153 7.61 -5.33 14.72
C LEU A 153 8.56 -6.40 15.25
N TRP A 154 8.44 -7.64 14.77
CA TRP A 154 9.32 -8.72 15.19
C TRP A 154 10.80 -8.47 14.85
N ARG A 155 11.08 -7.89 13.70
CA ARG A 155 12.45 -7.73 13.20
C ARG A 155 13.18 -6.48 13.71
N TRP A 156 12.44 -5.38 13.96
CA TRP A 156 13.01 -4.08 14.28
C TRP A 156 12.57 -3.49 15.63
N ALA A 157 11.67 -4.13 16.38
CA ALA A 157 11.31 -3.68 17.72
C ALA A 157 12.47 -3.92 18.72
N SER A 158 12.50 -3.12 19.79
CA SER A 158 13.56 -3.22 20.80
C SER A 158 13.38 -4.45 21.69
N ALA A 159 14.43 -5.23 21.89
CA ALA A 159 14.44 -6.57 22.48
C ALA A 159 13.79 -6.73 23.89
N ARG A 160 13.62 -5.65 24.65
CA ARG A 160 13.14 -5.74 26.04
C ARG A 160 11.61 -5.85 26.19
N GLU A 161 10.85 -5.36 25.20
CA GLU A 161 9.38 -5.38 25.23
C GLU A 161 8.76 -6.04 23.99
N GLU A 162 9.61 -6.58 23.12
CA GLU A 162 9.30 -7.09 21.79
C GLU A 162 8.19 -8.13 21.80
N ASN A 163 8.30 -9.15 22.64
CA ASN A 163 7.36 -10.26 22.69
C ASN A 163 5.96 -9.85 23.19
N LEU A 164 5.90 -8.93 24.15
CA LEU A 164 4.63 -8.45 24.70
C LEU A 164 3.91 -7.51 23.74
N ALA A 165 4.64 -6.60 23.09
CA ALA A 165 4.07 -5.67 22.13
C ALA A 165 3.57 -6.42 20.89
N LEU A 166 4.39 -7.33 20.34
CA LEU A 166 4.03 -8.16 19.20
C LEU A 166 2.82 -9.06 19.51
N SER A 167 2.84 -9.74 20.65
CA SER A 167 1.74 -10.62 21.05
C SER A 167 0.42 -9.86 21.19
N ARG A 168 0.42 -8.71 21.85
CA ARG A 168 -0.77 -7.86 21.99
C ARG A 168 -1.24 -7.33 20.64
N PHE A 169 -0.33 -6.84 19.80
CA PHE A 169 -0.65 -6.40 18.46
C PHE A 169 -1.33 -7.51 17.66
N LEU A 170 -0.73 -8.69 17.61
CA LEU A 170 -1.28 -9.82 16.87
C LEU A 170 -2.64 -10.26 17.41
N GLN A 171 -2.81 -10.34 18.75
CA GLN A 171 -4.08 -10.72 19.35
C GLN A 171 -5.23 -9.78 18.96
N TYR A 172 -5.03 -8.46 19.09
CA TYR A 172 -6.09 -7.50 18.77
C TYR A 172 -6.36 -7.41 17.27
N GLN A 173 -5.33 -7.40 16.45
CA GLN A 173 -5.47 -7.28 15.01
C GLN A 173 -6.04 -8.54 14.36
N LEU A 174 -5.58 -9.73 14.78
CA LEU A 174 -6.14 -11.00 14.30
C LEU A 174 -7.60 -11.14 14.71
N PHE A 175 -7.94 -10.79 15.96
CA PHE A 175 -9.32 -10.84 16.40
C PHE A 175 -10.20 -9.89 15.59
N GLY A 176 -9.79 -8.65 15.37
CA GLY A 176 -10.49 -7.69 14.52
C GLY A 176 -10.65 -8.18 13.09
N TRP A 177 -9.58 -8.75 12.51
CA TRP A 177 -9.61 -9.30 11.16
C TRP A 177 -10.55 -10.52 11.06
N CYS A 178 -10.57 -11.42 12.05
CA CYS A 178 -11.49 -12.54 12.09
C CYS A 178 -12.95 -12.09 12.18
N LEU A 179 -13.25 -11.07 12.98
CA LEU A 179 -14.60 -10.49 13.06
C LEU A 179 -15.01 -9.84 11.72
N PHE A 180 -14.09 -9.13 11.06
CA PHE A 180 -14.33 -8.58 9.74
C PHE A 180 -14.65 -9.68 8.72
N MET A 181 -13.84 -10.75 8.69
CA MET A 181 -14.08 -11.89 7.80
C MET A 181 -15.40 -12.60 8.09
N ALA A 182 -15.75 -12.80 9.37
CA ALA A 182 -17.04 -13.38 9.75
C ALA A 182 -18.21 -12.51 9.27
N GLY A 183 -18.12 -11.18 9.40
CA GLY A 183 -19.11 -10.25 8.89
C GLY A 183 -19.22 -10.26 7.36
N SER A 184 -18.10 -10.40 6.65
CA SER A 184 -18.06 -10.42 5.19
C SER A 184 -18.63 -11.69 4.55
N ILE A 185 -18.70 -12.80 5.29
CA ILE A 185 -19.30 -14.06 4.84
C ILE A 185 -20.83 -14.01 4.96
N VAL A 186 -21.34 -13.19 5.87
CA VAL A 186 -22.80 -13.05 6.12
C VAL A 186 -23.46 -12.08 5.14
N LEU A 187 -22.70 -11.20 4.51
CA LEU A 187 -23.15 -10.24 3.49
C LEU A 187 -23.17 -10.84 2.09
#